data_553247401ba68e6e86e1fd2331b50bde
#
_entry.id   553247401ba68e6e86e1fd2331b50bde
#
_cell.length_a   1.000
_cell.length_b   1.000
_cell.length_c   1.000
_cell.angle_alpha   90.00
_cell.angle_beta   90.00
_cell.angle_gamma   90.00
#
_symmetry.space_group_name_H-M   'P 1'
#
loop_
_entity.id
_entity.type
_entity.pdbx_description
1 polymer ?
#
loop_
_entity_poly.entity_id
_entity_poly.type
_entity_poly.pdbx_seq_one_letter_code
_entity_poly.pdbx_strand_id
1 'polypeptide(L)'
;MKKVRLNPAAIQAKWQKKWEADGLYHAREDDPRIKFYFLTMLPYTSGDLHIGHWYAMAPSDAKARYMRMKGYNVVFPIGFDAFGLPAENAAIKHGIHPFKWTMDNVARMRKQLKTMGAMFDWEREAVTCDPAYYKWTQWFFLKL
;
A
#
# COMPACT_ATOMS: atom_id res chain seq x y z
N MET A 1 -11.42 42.45 0.51
CA MET A 1 -10.65 41.23 0.20
C MET A 1 -11.58 40.02 0.19
N LYS A 2 -11.69 39.27 -0.94
CA LYS A 2 -12.48 38.03 -0.97
C LYS A 2 -11.80 37.01 -0.04
N LYS A 3 -12.52 36.51 0.96
CA LYS A 3 -12.03 35.41 1.80
C LYS A 3 -11.85 34.18 0.90
N VAL A 4 -10.60 33.79 0.65
CA VAL A 4 -10.30 32.55 -0.05
C VAL A 4 -10.70 31.40 0.88
N ARG A 5 -11.75 30.67 0.53
CA ARG A 5 -12.19 29.50 1.28
C ARG A 5 -11.27 28.32 0.94
N LEU A 6 -10.54 27.84 1.93
CA LEU A 6 -9.69 26.66 1.78
C LEU A 6 -10.56 25.44 1.42
N ASN A 7 -10.16 24.73 0.38
CA ASN A 7 -10.79 23.45 -0.01
C ASN A 7 -9.76 22.31 0.11
N PRO A 8 -9.68 21.64 1.27
CA PRO A 8 -8.70 20.58 1.51
C PRO A 8 -8.77 19.45 0.49
N ALA A 9 -9.97 19.01 0.13
CA ALA A 9 -10.14 17.90 -0.81
C ALA A 9 -9.55 18.21 -2.20
N ALA A 10 -9.77 19.43 -2.71
CA ALA A 10 -9.18 19.85 -3.99
C ALA A 10 -7.65 19.95 -3.92
N ILE A 11 -7.11 20.41 -2.79
CA ILE A 11 -5.67 20.50 -2.57
C ILE A 11 -5.05 19.11 -2.52
N GLN A 12 -5.65 18.20 -1.77
CA GLN A 12 -5.18 16.80 -1.66
C GLN A 12 -5.18 16.12 -3.03
N ALA A 13 -6.28 16.17 -3.76
CA ALA A 13 -6.38 15.57 -5.09
C ALA A 13 -5.34 16.12 -6.06
N LYS A 14 -5.11 17.45 -6.05
CA LYS A 14 -4.08 18.09 -6.87
C LYS A 14 -2.69 17.55 -6.59
N TRP A 15 -2.32 17.47 -5.31
CA TRP A 15 -0.97 17.07 -4.93
C TRP A 15 -0.72 15.58 -5.09
N GLN A 16 -1.69 14.73 -4.76
CA GLN A 16 -1.59 13.29 -4.98
C GLN A 16 -1.39 12.98 -6.46
N LYS A 17 -2.19 13.61 -7.34
CA LYS A 17 -2.01 13.47 -8.79
C LYS A 17 -0.63 13.91 -9.27
N LYS A 18 -0.11 15.02 -8.71
CA LYS A 18 1.23 15.50 -9.06
C LYS A 18 2.31 14.52 -8.60
N TRP A 19 2.25 14.03 -7.37
CA TRP A 19 3.22 13.09 -6.82
C TRP A 19 3.26 11.77 -7.62
N GLU A 20 2.10 11.30 -8.04
CA GLU A 20 2.00 10.10 -8.89
C GLU A 20 2.61 10.35 -10.28
N ALA A 21 2.29 11.46 -10.93
CA ALA A 21 2.84 11.82 -12.23
C ALA A 21 4.37 12.05 -12.22
N ASP A 22 4.88 12.62 -11.14
CA ASP A 22 6.33 12.87 -10.96
C ASP A 22 7.09 11.59 -10.55
N GLY A 23 6.42 10.46 -10.27
CA GLY A 23 7.03 9.26 -9.71
C GLY A 23 7.75 9.52 -8.39
N LEU A 24 7.21 10.45 -7.58
CA LEU A 24 7.92 11.05 -6.45
C LEU A 24 8.41 10.03 -5.41
N TYR A 25 7.71 8.94 -5.27
CA TYR A 25 7.95 7.92 -4.24
C TYR A 25 8.53 6.62 -4.78
N HIS A 26 8.84 6.57 -6.08
CA HIS A 26 9.50 5.41 -6.68
C HIS A 26 10.95 5.33 -6.23
N ALA A 27 11.30 4.19 -5.64
CA ALA A 27 12.68 3.88 -5.29
C ALA A 27 13.42 3.35 -6.53
N ARG A 28 14.57 3.94 -6.85
CA ARG A 28 15.39 3.53 -8.00
C ARG A 28 16.54 2.65 -7.55
N GLU A 29 16.81 1.61 -8.31
CA GLU A 29 17.89 0.67 -8.00
C GLU A 29 19.27 1.26 -8.25
N ASP A 30 19.38 2.09 -9.27
CA ASP A 30 20.59 2.79 -9.73
C ASP A 30 20.87 4.12 -9.01
N ASP A 31 20.02 4.51 -8.05
CA ASP A 31 20.18 5.74 -7.29
C ASP A 31 21.39 5.65 -6.35
N PRO A 32 22.36 6.56 -6.45
CA PRO A 32 23.58 6.53 -5.63
C PRO A 32 23.37 6.90 -4.17
N ARG A 33 22.20 7.42 -3.81
CA ARG A 33 21.88 7.76 -2.42
C ARG A 33 21.83 6.52 -1.55
N ILE A 34 22.12 6.68 -0.27
CA ILE A 34 22.04 5.61 0.72
C ILE A 34 20.61 5.06 0.74
N LYS A 35 20.47 3.75 0.57
CA LYS A 35 19.16 3.07 0.59
C LYS A 35 18.62 2.99 2.00
N PHE A 36 17.32 3.25 2.13
CA PHE A 36 16.59 3.09 3.37
C PHE A 36 15.33 2.29 3.10
N TYR A 37 15.28 1.06 3.61
CA TYR A 37 14.10 0.21 3.51
C TYR A 37 13.22 0.41 4.73
N PHE A 38 11.94 0.65 4.51
CA PHE A 38 10.95 0.77 5.55
C PHE A 38 9.72 -0.06 5.21
N LEU A 39 9.23 -0.81 6.16
CA LEU A 39 8.09 -1.71 5.99
C LEU A 39 6.99 -1.33 6.97
N THR A 40 5.75 -1.36 6.51
CA THR A 40 4.55 -1.36 7.34
C THR A 40 3.78 -2.66 7.15
N MET A 41 2.73 -2.87 7.95
CA MET A 41 1.88 -4.05 7.82
C MET A 41 1.14 -4.04 6.47
N LEU A 42 0.97 -5.22 5.90
CA LEU A 42 0.08 -5.43 4.77
C LEU A 42 -1.32 -5.77 5.32
N PRO A 43 -2.37 -4.98 4.99
CA PRO A 43 -3.69 -5.24 5.53
C PRO A 43 -4.32 -6.51 4.98
N TYR A 44 -5.12 -7.20 5.80
CA TYR A 44 -5.95 -8.32 5.36
C TYR A 44 -7.08 -7.85 4.45
N THR A 45 -7.42 -8.69 3.46
CA THR A 45 -8.42 -8.38 2.43
C THR A 45 -9.84 -8.80 2.79
N SER A 46 -10.16 -8.89 4.08
CA SER A 46 -11.47 -9.35 4.56
C SER A 46 -12.55 -8.27 4.61
N GLY A 47 -12.20 -7.00 4.40
CA GLY A 47 -13.16 -5.89 4.46
C GLY A 47 -12.52 -4.54 4.16
N ASP A 48 -13.19 -3.45 4.55
CA ASP A 48 -12.68 -2.11 4.38
C ASP A 48 -11.57 -1.75 5.39
N LEU A 49 -10.75 -0.79 5.00
CA LEU A 49 -9.79 -0.20 5.92
C LEU A 49 -10.52 0.58 7.03
N HIS A 50 -9.93 0.62 8.19
CA HIS A 50 -10.45 1.34 9.36
C HIS A 50 -9.34 2.17 10.01
N ILE A 51 -9.69 2.96 11.02
CA ILE A 51 -8.77 3.89 11.69
C ILE A 51 -7.51 3.20 12.25
N GLY A 52 -7.58 1.92 12.61
CA GLY A 52 -6.42 1.15 13.05
C GLY A 52 -5.34 1.00 11.98
N HIS A 53 -5.72 0.88 10.71
CA HIS A 53 -4.77 0.87 9.61
C HIS A 53 -4.07 2.22 9.47
N TRP A 54 -4.82 3.33 9.59
CA TRP A 54 -4.25 4.68 9.60
C TRP A 54 -3.27 4.87 10.76
N TYR A 55 -3.64 4.39 11.94
CA TYR A 55 -2.78 4.46 13.12
C TYR A 55 -1.46 3.72 12.94
N ALA A 56 -1.49 2.54 12.31
CA ALA A 56 -0.28 1.76 12.04
C ALA A 56 0.58 2.38 10.92
N MET A 57 -0.05 2.95 9.88
CA MET A 57 0.65 3.39 8.67
C MET A 57 1.13 4.84 8.74
N ALA A 58 0.42 5.73 9.42
CA ALA A 58 0.77 7.16 9.46
C ALA A 58 2.13 7.44 10.12
N PRO A 59 2.51 6.82 11.26
CA PRO A 59 3.86 6.99 11.81
C PRO A 59 4.96 6.47 10.88
N SER A 60 4.67 5.35 10.19
CA SER A 60 5.59 4.76 9.21
C SER A 60 5.80 5.70 8.02
N ASP A 61 4.72 6.29 7.50
CA ASP A 61 4.77 7.27 6.43
C ASP A 61 5.54 8.52 6.84
N ALA A 62 5.29 9.04 8.04
CA ALA A 62 6.01 10.21 8.57
C ALA A 62 7.53 9.94 8.63
N LYS A 63 7.93 8.75 9.10
CA LYS A 63 9.35 8.35 9.14
C LYS A 63 9.93 8.20 7.74
N ALA A 64 9.22 7.57 6.83
CA ALA A 64 9.68 7.41 5.45
C ALA A 64 9.88 8.76 4.75
N ARG A 65 8.95 9.72 4.93
CA ARG A 65 9.08 11.10 4.43
C ARG A 65 10.28 11.80 5.05
N TYR A 66 10.48 11.67 6.35
CA TYR A 66 11.63 12.26 7.03
C TYR A 66 12.94 11.74 6.44
N MET A 67 13.08 10.43 6.24
CA MET A 67 14.29 9.85 5.67
C MET A 67 14.51 10.32 4.23
N ARG A 68 13.45 10.44 3.43
CA ARG A 68 13.53 11.02 2.09
C ARG A 68 14.03 12.46 2.11
N MET A 69 13.50 13.29 3.02
CA MET A 69 13.96 14.68 3.20
C MET A 69 15.42 14.75 3.65
N LYS A 70 15.93 13.73 4.34
CA LYS A 70 17.34 13.57 4.71
C LYS A 70 18.23 13.13 3.54
N GLY A 71 17.67 12.94 2.34
CA GLY A 71 18.42 12.58 1.14
C GLY A 71 18.61 11.08 0.92
N TYR A 72 17.85 10.21 1.59
CA TYR A 72 17.92 8.77 1.35
C TYR A 72 17.07 8.38 0.13
N ASN A 73 17.50 7.30 -0.56
CA ASN A 73 16.66 6.57 -1.49
C ASN A 73 15.78 5.61 -0.70
N VAL A 74 14.51 6.00 -0.51
CA VAL A 74 13.59 5.29 0.40
C VAL A 74 12.78 4.27 -0.36
N VAL A 75 12.88 3.00 0.03
CA VAL A 75 12.02 1.90 -0.40
C VAL A 75 10.93 1.70 0.66
N PHE A 76 9.71 2.09 0.34
CA PHE A 76 8.56 1.95 1.23
C PHE A 76 7.41 1.25 0.49
N PRO A 77 7.46 -0.09 0.36
CA PRO A 77 6.47 -0.87 -0.36
C PRO A 77 5.16 -0.93 0.42
N ILE A 78 4.11 -1.28 -0.29
CA ILE A 78 2.79 -1.61 0.25
C ILE A 78 2.28 -2.89 -0.40
N GLY A 79 1.25 -3.48 0.15
CA GLY A 79 0.61 -4.63 -0.45
C GLY A 79 -0.59 -5.07 0.35
N PHE A 80 -1.03 -6.30 0.10
CA PHE A 80 -2.22 -6.87 0.71
C PHE A 80 -1.93 -8.30 1.15
N ASP A 81 -2.25 -8.60 2.41
CA ASP A 81 -2.22 -9.97 2.92
C ASP A 81 -3.53 -10.65 2.51
N ALA A 82 -3.45 -11.36 1.38
CA ALA A 82 -4.61 -11.80 0.62
C ALA A 82 -4.88 -13.30 0.72
N PHE A 83 -4.07 -14.05 1.46
CA PHE A 83 -4.31 -15.46 1.76
C PHE A 83 -5.01 -15.64 3.11
N GLY A 84 -5.83 -16.70 3.21
CA GLY A 84 -6.30 -17.23 4.47
C GLY A 84 -7.81 -17.44 4.56
N LEU A 85 -8.19 -18.22 5.57
CA LEU A 85 -9.56 -18.61 5.88
C LEU A 85 -10.55 -17.44 6.00
N PRO A 86 -10.21 -16.27 6.55
CA PRO A 86 -11.18 -15.17 6.65
C PRO A 86 -11.74 -14.73 5.29
N ALA A 87 -10.90 -14.65 4.26
CA ALA A 87 -11.34 -14.30 2.91
C ALA A 87 -12.17 -15.43 2.28
N GLU A 88 -11.75 -16.68 2.46
CA GLU A 88 -12.47 -17.85 1.97
C GLU A 88 -13.85 -17.99 2.62
N ASN A 89 -13.93 -17.88 3.94
CA ASN A 89 -15.19 -17.96 4.68
C ASN A 89 -16.15 -16.83 4.28
N ALA A 90 -15.66 -15.63 4.07
CA ALA A 90 -16.46 -14.50 3.57
C ALA A 90 -16.99 -14.80 2.16
N ALA A 91 -16.15 -15.31 1.27
CA ALA A 91 -16.54 -15.67 -0.09
C ALA A 91 -17.63 -16.77 -0.10
N ILE A 92 -17.47 -17.81 0.71
CA ILE A 92 -18.46 -18.88 0.88
C ILE A 92 -19.80 -18.30 1.38
N LYS A 93 -19.75 -17.46 2.41
CA LYS A 93 -20.95 -16.82 2.98
C LYS A 93 -21.72 -15.99 1.95
N HIS A 94 -21.00 -15.35 1.03
CA HIS A 94 -21.60 -14.50 -0.01
C HIS A 94 -21.87 -15.25 -1.33
N GLY A 95 -21.54 -16.54 -1.43
CA GLY A 95 -21.71 -17.33 -2.65
C GLY A 95 -20.83 -16.85 -3.82
N ILE A 96 -19.68 -16.29 -3.52
CA ILE A 96 -18.75 -15.72 -4.50
C ILE A 96 -17.44 -16.53 -4.48
N HIS A 97 -16.80 -16.70 -5.63
CA HIS A 97 -15.49 -17.36 -5.68
C HIS A 97 -14.45 -16.59 -4.85
N PRO A 98 -13.65 -17.23 -3.98
CA PRO A 98 -12.67 -16.57 -3.10
C PRO A 98 -11.73 -15.61 -3.82
N PHE A 99 -11.20 -16.00 -4.97
CA PHE A 99 -10.33 -15.14 -5.78
C PHE A 99 -11.02 -13.82 -6.15
N LYS A 100 -12.25 -13.91 -6.66
CA LYS A 100 -13.01 -12.71 -7.06
C LYS A 100 -13.27 -11.80 -5.87
N TRP A 101 -13.75 -12.37 -4.75
CA TRP A 101 -13.97 -11.64 -3.51
C TRP A 101 -12.70 -10.91 -3.05
N THR A 102 -11.58 -11.62 -3.00
CA THR A 102 -10.29 -11.07 -2.58
C THR A 102 -9.83 -9.95 -3.48
N MET A 103 -9.85 -10.12 -4.80
CA MET A 103 -9.40 -9.11 -5.74
C MET A 103 -10.29 -7.87 -5.78
N ASP A 104 -11.59 -8.02 -5.60
CA ASP A 104 -12.53 -6.90 -5.46
C ASP A 104 -12.21 -6.07 -4.19
N ASN A 105 -11.89 -6.75 -3.07
CA ASN A 105 -11.46 -6.09 -1.84
C ASN A 105 -10.11 -5.40 -2.01
N VAL A 106 -9.11 -6.04 -2.61
CA VAL A 106 -7.82 -5.44 -2.94
C VAL A 106 -8.00 -4.16 -3.74
N ALA A 107 -8.82 -4.19 -4.79
CA ALA A 107 -9.08 -3.02 -5.62
C ALA A 107 -9.71 -1.86 -4.82
N ARG A 108 -10.64 -2.17 -3.92
CA ARG A 108 -11.28 -1.18 -3.04
C ARG A 108 -10.31 -0.61 -2.03
N MET A 109 -9.58 -1.46 -1.33
CA MET A 109 -8.60 -1.06 -0.31
C MET A 109 -7.45 -0.25 -0.91
N ARG A 110 -7.00 -0.59 -2.12
CA ARG A 110 -6.00 0.21 -2.86
C ARG A 110 -6.48 1.65 -3.07
N LYS A 111 -7.74 1.84 -3.44
CA LYS A 111 -8.32 3.19 -3.55
C LYS A 111 -8.33 3.90 -2.20
N GLN A 112 -8.72 3.21 -1.13
CA GLN A 112 -8.72 3.77 0.22
C GLN A 112 -7.32 4.17 0.67
N LEU A 113 -6.31 3.32 0.48
CA LEU A 113 -4.90 3.64 0.80
C LEU A 113 -4.37 4.82 -0.02
N LYS A 114 -4.71 4.91 -1.29
CA LYS A 114 -4.33 6.06 -2.13
C LYS A 114 -4.90 7.38 -1.58
N THR A 115 -6.11 7.39 -1.00
CA THR A 115 -6.67 8.60 -0.38
C THR A 115 -5.89 9.08 0.84
N MET A 116 -5.14 8.20 1.49
CA MET A 116 -4.23 8.55 2.57
C MET A 116 -3.10 9.48 2.09
N GLY A 117 -2.70 9.38 0.82
CA GLY A 117 -1.60 10.15 0.28
C GLY A 117 -0.24 9.76 0.86
N ALA A 118 -0.11 8.57 1.44
CA ALA A 118 1.15 8.05 1.95
C ALA A 118 2.17 7.85 0.83
N MET A 119 3.46 7.94 1.17
CA MET A 119 4.54 7.78 0.19
C MET A 119 4.86 6.31 -0.10
N PHE A 120 3.84 5.50 -0.33
CA PHE A 120 4.04 4.13 -0.76
C PHE A 120 4.58 4.07 -2.18
N ASP A 121 5.54 3.18 -2.40
CA ASP A 121 6.01 2.82 -3.73
C ASP A 121 5.07 1.78 -4.35
N TRP A 122 4.07 2.25 -5.08
CA TRP A 122 3.05 1.41 -5.70
C TRP A 122 3.56 0.53 -6.84
N GLU A 123 4.73 0.80 -7.40
CA GLU A 123 5.38 -0.10 -8.36
C GLU A 123 5.89 -1.38 -7.70
N ARG A 124 6.08 -1.33 -6.38
CA ARG A 124 6.50 -2.45 -5.54
C ARG A 124 5.34 -3.01 -4.71
N GLU A 125 4.12 -2.92 -5.24
CA GLU A 125 2.95 -3.51 -4.58
C GLU A 125 3.09 -5.03 -4.53
N ALA A 126 2.81 -5.62 -3.35
CA ALA A 126 2.78 -7.06 -3.16
C ALA A 126 1.37 -7.54 -2.83
N VAL A 127 0.87 -8.53 -3.57
CA VAL A 127 -0.38 -9.24 -3.26
C VAL A 127 -0.01 -10.68 -2.92
N THR A 128 -0.18 -11.10 -1.67
CA THR A 128 0.39 -12.36 -1.18
C THR A 128 -0.21 -13.60 -1.83
N CYS A 129 -1.43 -13.51 -2.39
CA CYS A 129 -2.06 -14.59 -3.15
C CYS A 129 -1.67 -14.62 -4.64
N ASP A 130 -0.80 -13.73 -5.09
CA ASP A 130 -0.26 -13.80 -6.44
C ASP A 130 0.73 -14.98 -6.56
N PRO A 131 0.63 -15.83 -7.58
CA PRO A 131 1.60 -16.91 -7.82
C PRO A 131 3.05 -16.44 -7.88
N ALA A 132 3.29 -15.24 -8.40
CA ALA A 132 4.64 -14.66 -8.43
C ALA A 132 5.19 -14.39 -7.02
N TYR A 133 4.29 -14.15 -6.05
CA TYR A 133 4.66 -13.94 -4.65
C TYR A 133 4.78 -15.28 -3.89
N TYR A 134 3.71 -16.09 -3.84
CA TYR A 134 3.68 -17.26 -2.97
C TYR A 134 4.57 -18.43 -3.42
N LYS A 135 5.04 -18.45 -4.67
CA LYS A 135 6.04 -19.42 -5.12
C LYS A 135 7.29 -19.46 -4.22
N TRP A 136 7.65 -18.32 -3.64
CA TRP A 136 8.79 -18.24 -2.74
C TRP A 136 8.51 -18.88 -1.38
N THR A 137 7.29 -18.76 -0.86
CA THR A 137 6.85 -19.50 0.33
C THR A 137 6.89 -21.00 0.10
N GLN A 138 6.42 -21.45 -1.07
CA GLN A 138 6.49 -22.86 -1.47
C GLN A 138 7.94 -23.33 -1.60
N TRP A 139 8.80 -22.49 -2.17
CA TRP A 139 10.23 -22.80 -2.28
C TRP A 139 10.89 -22.97 -0.91
N PHE A 140 10.60 -22.08 0.04
CA PHE A 140 11.08 -22.21 1.41
C PHE A 140 10.59 -23.49 2.07
N PHE A 141 9.32 -23.82 1.94
CA PHE A 141 8.75 -25.06 2.48
C PHE A 141 9.51 -26.31 1.97
N LEU A 142 9.86 -26.33 0.70
CA LEU A 142 10.62 -27.44 0.11
C LEU A 142 12.09 -27.50 0.56
N LYS A 143 12.60 -26.49 1.22
CA LYS A 143 13.97 -26.44 1.75
C LYS A 143 14.05 -26.85 3.23
N LEU A 144 12.93 -26.87 3.94
CA LEU A 144 12.82 -27.30 5.33
C LEU A 144 12.67 -28.81 5.44
#